data_b20649a85444bbc0d78f3876463ddabc
#
_entry.id   b20649a85444bbc0d78f3876463ddabc
#
_cell.length_a   1.000
_cell.length_b   1.000
_cell.length_c   1.000
_cell.angle_alpha   90.00
_cell.angle_beta   90.00
_cell.angle_gamma   90.00
#
_symmetry.space_group_name_H-M   'P 1'
#
loop_
_entity.id
_entity.type
_entity.pdbx_description
1 polymer ?
#
loop_
_entity_poly.entity_id
_entity_poly.type
_entity_poly.pdbx_seq_one_letter_code
_entity_poly.pdbx_strand_id
1 'polypeptide(L)'
;SFNPEKDYTDTDIALKLAQRMIGAAGGTGSILILGGTGTRLDHTLANIQMLIGPMRQGIECMIADSHNCVRMIQKEAVVRKPFGKYISLIPVTECLKGVDLEGFKYPLRDRTVYLGESLCVSNELAGAEGKIRIREGIALLIESKD
;
A
#
# COMPACT_ATOMS: atom_id res chain seq x y z
N SER A 1 29.42 10.76 -3.06
CA SER A 1 29.13 11.20 -1.70
C SER A 1 27.64 11.54 -1.55
N PHE A 2 27.15 11.36 -0.37
CA PHE A 2 25.76 11.65 -0.04
C PHE A 2 25.53 13.16 0.09
N ASN A 3 24.54 13.69 -0.63
CA ASN A 3 24.11 15.07 -0.52
C ASN A 3 22.64 15.08 -0.09
N PRO A 4 22.33 15.32 1.19
CA PRO A 4 20.94 15.26 1.70
C PRO A 4 20.02 16.30 1.09
N GLU A 5 20.54 17.39 0.52
CA GLU A 5 19.71 18.41 -0.12
C GLU A 5 19.24 18.01 -1.51
N LYS A 6 19.97 17.15 -2.19
CA LYS A 6 19.74 16.79 -3.58
C LYS A 6 19.32 15.33 -3.77
N ASP A 7 19.88 14.42 -2.96
CA ASP A 7 19.78 13.00 -3.27
C ASP A 7 18.52 12.35 -2.74
N TYR A 8 18.07 12.71 -1.56
CA TYR A 8 16.94 12.05 -0.90
C TYR A 8 16.08 13.02 -0.11
N THR A 9 14.78 12.72 -0.03
CA THR A 9 13.85 13.44 0.84
C THR A 9 14.06 13.05 2.29
N ASP A 10 13.60 13.89 3.22
CA ASP A 10 13.65 13.60 4.65
C ASP A 10 12.87 12.33 5.00
N THR A 11 11.73 12.11 4.35
CA THR A 11 10.92 10.91 4.53
C THR A 11 11.68 9.66 4.11
N ASP A 12 12.39 9.69 2.98
CA ASP A 12 13.20 8.57 2.50
C ASP A 12 14.32 8.24 3.49
N ILE A 13 15.01 9.24 4.00
CA ILE A 13 16.08 9.05 4.98
C ILE A 13 15.54 8.44 6.26
N ALA A 14 14.43 8.96 6.78
CA ALA A 14 13.79 8.45 7.99
C ALA A 14 13.31 7.00 7.82
N LEU A 15 12.72 6.69 6.66
CA LEU A 15 12.23 5.35 6.36
C LEU A 15 13.37 4.32 6.32
N LYS A 16 14.47 4.65 5.65
CA LYS A 16 15.65 3.77 5.60
C LYS A 16 16.25 3.53 6.96
N LEU A 17 16.26 4.56 7.82
CA LEU A 17 16.72 4.39 9.20
C LEU A 17 15.79 3.45 9.97
N ALA A 18 14.47 3.62 9.86
CA ALA A 18 13.50 2.75 10.50
C ALA A 18 13.63 1.30 10.04
N GLN A 19 13.84 1.06 8.75
CA GLN A 19 14.07 -0.28 8.19
C GLN A 19 15.32 -0.93 8.80
N ARG A 20 16.41 -0.19 8.96
CA ARG A 20 17.63 -0.71 9.60
C ARG A 20 17.42 -1.03 11.07
N MET A 21 16.68 -0.19 11.80
CA MET A 21 16.36 -0.43 13.19
C MET A 21 15.53 -1.71 13.37
N ILE A 22 14.54 -1.93 12.51
CA ILE A 22 13.72 -3.15 12.53
C ILE A 22 14.58 -4.36 12.19
N GLY A 23 15.44 -4.27 11.17
CA GLY A 23 16.36 -5.35 10.81
C GLY A 23 17.29 -5.73 11.96
N ALA A 24 17.84 -4.75 12.66
CA ALA A 24 18.69 -4.98 13.84
C ALA A 24 17.93 -5.61 15.00
N ALA A 25 16.63 -5.38 15.10
CA ALA A 25 15.77 -5.95 16.15
C ALA A 25 15.16 -7.31 15.78
N GLY A 26 15.66 -7.99 14.75
CA GLY A 26 15.21 -9.32 14.34
C GLY A 26 14.25 -9.35 13.16
N GLY A 27 14.04 -8.22 12.48
CA GLY A 27 13.23 -8.13 11.27
C GLY A 27 11.73 -8.08 11.49
N THR A 28 11.26 -7.97 12.74
CA THR A 28 9.84 -7.84 13.07
C THR A 28 9.52 -6.43 13.54
N GLY A 29 8.44 -5.88 13.04
CA GLY A 29 7.98 -4.55 13.38
C GLY A 29 7.10 -3.97 12.29
N SER A 30 6.56 -2.79 12.55
CA SER A 30 5.75 -2.06 11.60
C SER A 30 6.15 -0.59 11.58
N ILE A 31 5.85 0.07 10.47
CA ILE A 31 6.15 1.49 10.26
C ILE A 31 4.84 2.19 9.90
N LEU A 32 4.56 3.27 10.59
CA LEU A 32 3.43 4.15 10.26
C LEU A 32 3.98 5.53 9.93
N ILE A 33 3.68 6.01 8.74
CA ILE A 33 4.06 7.35 8.27
C ILE A 33 2.83 8.24 8.37
N LEU A 34 2.91 9.27 9.18
CA LEU A 34 1.88 10.29 9.28
C LEU A 34 2.35 11.55 8.55
N GLY A 35 1.41 12.23 7.90
CA GLY A 35 1.74 13.44 7.16
C GLY A 35 2.53 13.18 5.87
N GLY A 36 2.57 11.92 5.39
CA GLY A 36 3.23 11.56 4.14
C GLY A 36 2.44 11.99 2.90
N THR A 37 1.25 12.52 3.08
CA THR A 37 0.41 13.07 2.03
C THR A 37 0.22 14.56 2.27
N GLY A 38 -0.08 15.30 1.20
CA GLY A 38 -0.27 16.74 1.31
C GLY A 38 -0.69 17.35 -0.01
N THR A 39 -0.53 18.68 -0.12
CA THR A 39 -0.93 19.41 -1.32
C THR A 39 0.03 19.19 -2.51
N ARG A 40 1.29 18.85 -2.25
CA ARG A 40 2.24 18.54 -3.31
C ARG A 40 2.13 17.09 -3.72
N LEU A 41 1.59 16.86 -4.89
CA LEU A 41 1.35 15.52 -5.44
C LEU A 41 2.65 14.74 -5.68
N ASP A 42 3.71 15.41 -6.11
CA ASP A 42 5.02 14.78 -6.35
C ASP A 42 5.58 14.15 -5.06
N HIS A 43 5.51 14.86 -3.94
CA HIS A 43 5.93 14.32 -2.64
C HIS A 43 5.05 13.15 -2.20
N THR A 44 3.75 13.27 -2.35
CA THR A 44 2.80 12.19 -2.01
C THR A 44 3.08 10.93 -2.82
N LEU A 45 3.23 11.05 -4.13
CA LEU A 45 3.51 9.91 -4.99
C LEU A 45 4.87 9.28 -4.69
N ALA A 46 5.90 10.09 -4.46
CA ALA A 46 7.22 9.59 -4.09
C ALA A 46 7.17 8.81 -2.77
N ASN A 47 6.47 9.33 -1.76
CA ASN A 47 6.31 8.65 -0.47
C ASN A 47 5.57 7.32 -0.61
N ILE A 48 4.53 7.27 -1.45
CA ILE A 48 3.81 6.03 -1.72
C ILE A 48 4.74 5.00 -2.39
N GLN A 49 5.54 5.40 -3.37
CA GLN A 49 6.48 4.50 -4.02
C GLN A 49 7.54 3.95 -3.06
N MET A 50 7.92 4.71 -2.04
CA MET A 50 8.88 4.26 -1.03
C MET A 50 8.40 3.08 -0.20
N LEU A 51 7.09 2.79 -0.18
CA LEU A 51 6.55 1.62 0.51
C LEU A 51 7.07 0.29 -0.05
N ILE A 52 7.64 0.30 -1.25
CA ILE A 52 8.15 -0.93 -1.88
C ILE A 52 9.32 -1.54 -1.10
N GLY A 53 10.19 -0.70 -0.51
CA GLY A 53 11.33 -1.18 0.26
C GLY A 53 10.93 -2.03 1.46
N PRO A 54 10.15 -1.49 2.40
CA PRO A 54 9.63 -2.25 3.53
C PRO A 54 8.83 -3.47 3.12
N MET A 55 7.97 -3.35 2.11
CA MET A 55 7.17 -4.47 1.63
C MET A 55 8.06 -5.66 1.19
N ARG A 56 9.13 -5.39 0.45
CA ARG A 56 10.05 -6.43 0.00
C ARG A 56 10.81 -7.10 1.15
N GLN A 57 10.95 -6.40 2.27
CA GLN A 57 11.56 -6.95 3.48
C GLN A 57 10.56 -7.65 4.39
N GLY A 58 9.28 -7.70 4.02
CA GLY A 58 8.24 -8.26 4.86
C GLY A 58 7.87 -7.38 6.06
N ILE A 59 8.22 -6.10 6.00
CA ILE A 59 7.87 -5.12 7.03
C ILE A 59 6.56 -4.45 6.65
N GLU A 60 5.60 -4.45 7.56
CA GLU A 60 4.35 -3.72 7.37
C GLU A 60 4.63 -2.22 7.45
N CYS A 61 4.31 -1.50 6.39
CA CYS A 61 4.50 -0.05 6.32
C CYS A 61 3.26 0.59 5.72
N MET A 62 2.73 1.58 6.41
CA MET A 62 1.52 2.30 6.00
C MET A 62 1.75 3.79 6.01
N ILE A 63 1.08 4.48 5.10
CA ILE A 63 0.93 5.94 5.14
C ILE A 63 -0.53 6.23 5.47
N ALA A 64 -0.76 7.06 6.48
CA ALA A 64 -2.11 7.43 6.87
C ALA A 64 -2.27 8.94 6.98
N ASP A 65 -3.42 9.43 6.58
CA ASP A 65 -3.88 10.79 6.82
C ASP A 65 -5.33 10.75 7.35
N SER A 66 -6.01 11.88 7.39
CA SER A 66 -7.38 11.94 7.92
C SER A 66 -8.41 11.17 7.08
N HIS A 67 -8.12 10.89 5.82
CA HIS A 67 -9.05 10.28 4.87
C HIS A 67 -8.54 8.98 4.25
N ASN A 68 -7.26 8.68 4.37
CA ASN A 68 -6.64 7.56 3.67
C ASN A 68 -5.70 6.76 4.57
N CYS A 69 -5.67 5.46 4.34
CA CYS A 69 -4.62 4.56 4.81
C CYS A 69 -4.12 3.75 3.62
N VAL A 70 -2.83 3.89 3.31
CA VAL A 70 -2.21 3.33 2.11
C VAL A 70 -1.13 2.34 2.50
N ARG A 71 -1.18 1.15 1.93
CA ARG A 71 -0.10 0.17 2.05
C ARG A 71 0.15 -0.51 0.70
N MET A 72 1.34 -1.02 0.53
CA MET A 72 1.74 -1.75 -0.67
C MET A 72 1.73 -3.24 -0.36
N ILE A 73 1.10 -4.03 -1.22
CA ILE A 73 0.91 -5.47 -0.99
C ILE A 73 1.35 -6.28 -2.20
N GLN A 74 1.70 -7.52 -1.93
CA GLN A 74 1.86 -8.58 -2.91
C GLN A 74 1.30 -9.88 -2.33
N LYS A 75 0.89 -10.81 -3.18
CA LYS A 75 0.36 -12.14 -2.84
C LYS A 75 -0.99 -12.11 -2.16
N GLU A 76 -1.10 -11.62 -0.94
CA GLU A 76 -2.37 -11.65 -0.22
C GLU A 76 -2.47 -10.56 0.83
N ALA A 77 -3.70 -10.20 1.15
CA ALA A 77 -4.03 -9.32 2.26
C ALA A 77 -5.44 -9.63 2.76
N VAL A 78 -5.67 -9.35 4.02
CA VAL A 78 -6.99 -9.48 4.65
C VAL A 78 -7.38 -8.11 5.19
N VAL A 79 -8.61 -7.70 4.90
CA VAL A 79 -9.18 -6.44 5.36
C VAL A 79 -10.26 -6.75 6.40
N ARG A 80 -10.03 -6.27 7.63
CA ARG A 80 -10.95 -6.35 8.76
C ARG A 80 -11.01 -5.00 9.43
N LYS A 81 -12.20 -4.54 9.80
CA LYS A 81 -12.37 -3.23 10.46
C LYS A 81 -11.59 -2.14 9.72
N PRO A 82 -11.91 -1.89 8.44
CA PRO A 82 -11.12 -1.00 7.62
C PRO A 82 -11.15 0.43 8.15
N PHE A 83 -10.09 1.17 7.84
CA PHE A 83 -9.96 2.59 8.15
C PHE A 83 -11.12 3.42 7.60
N GLY A 84 -11.63 3.07 6.41
CA GLY A 84 -12.73 3.76 5.77
C GLY A 84 -13.62 2.81 4.98
N LYS A 85 -14.71 3.36 4.46
CA LYS A 85 -15.72 2.59 3.72
C LYS A 85 -15.19 2.03 2.41
N TYR A 86 -14.35 2.79 1.72
CA TYR A 86 -13.88 2.44 0.38
C TYR A 86 -12.57 1.71 0.44
N ILE A 87 -12.46 0.63 -0.34
CA ILE A 87 -11.28 -0.19 -0.44
C ILE A 87 -10.91 -0.28 -1.91
N SER A 88 -9.72 0.21 -2.23
CA SER A 88 -9.23 0.24 -3.62
C SER A 88 -7.96 -0.57 -3.74
N LEU A 89 -7.84 -1.28 -4.85
CA LEU A 89 -6.65 -2.02 -5.23
C LEU A 89 -6.11 -1.42 -6.53
N ILE A 90 -4.93 -0.83 -6.48
CA ILE A 90 -4.35 -0.11 -7.61
C ILE A 90 -3.04 -0.77 -8.00
N PRO A 91 -2.88 -1.22 -9.26
CA PRO A 91 -1.63 -1.82 -9.71
C PRO A 91 -0.45 -0.86 -9.60
N VAL A 92 0.69 -1.36 -9.12
CA VAL A 92 1.98 -0.68 -9.17
C VAL A 92 2.81 -1.22 -10.33
N THR A 93 2.71 -2.52 -10.58
CA THR A 93 3.29 -3.18 -11.75
C THR A 93 2.36 -3.05 -12.95
N GLU A 94 2.84 -3.40 -14.13
CA GLU A 94 2.07 -3.29 -15.37
C GLU A 94 0.72 -3.97 -15.30
N CYS A 95 0.64 -5.09 -14.60
CA CYS A 95 -0.62 -5.77 -14.32
C CYS A 95 -0.56 -6.56 -13.02
N LEU A 96 -1.75 -6.92 -12.54
CA LEU A 96 -1.94 -7.88 -11.46
C LEU A 96 -2.61 -9.10 -12.09
N LYS A 97 -1.99 -10.27 -11.97
CA LYS A 97 -2.55 -11.52 -12.51
C LYS A 97 -3.14 -12.37 -11.39
N GLY A 98 -4.24 -13.03 -11.71
CA GLY A 98 -4.89 -13.95 -10.78
C GLY A 98 -5.43 -13.24 -9.54
N VAL A 99 -6.13 -12.12 -9.73
CA VAL A 99 -6.73 -11.37 -8.62
C VAL A 99 -8.04 -12.02 -8.19
N ASP A 100 -8.10 -12.41 -6.93
CA ASP A 100 -9.32 -12.85 -6.27
C ASP A 100 -9.69 -11.83 -5.20
N LEU A 101 -10.93 -11.39 -5.22
CA LEU A 101 -11.52 -10.54 -4.17
C LEU A 101 -12.73 -11.26 -3.60
N GLU A 102 -12.61 -11.75 -2.37
CA GLU A 102 -13.67 -12.45 -1.64
C GLU A 102 -14.15 -11.60 -0.46
N GLY A 103 -15.47 -11.55 -0.25
CA GLY A 103 -16.05 -10.80 0.85
C GLY A 103 -16.20 -9.32 0.56
N PHE A 104 -16.09 -8.93 -0.69
CA PHE A 104 -16.30 -7.57 -1.18
C PHE A 104 -17.62 -7.44 -1.92
N LYS A 105 -18.14 -6.22 -1.95
CA LYS A 105 -19.37 -5.91 -2.69
C LYS A 105 -19.23 -6.21 -4.18
N TYR A 106 -18.05 -5.96 -4.74
CA TYR A 106 -17.71 -6.27 -6.13
C TYR A 106 -16.61 -7.31 -6.15
N PRO A 107 -16.96 -8.62 -6.04
CA PRO A 107 -15.97 -9.69 -6.00
C PRO A 107 -15.33 -9.93 -7.37
N LEU A 108 -14.13 -10.49 -7.35
CA LEU A 108 -13.41 -10.92 -8.56
C LEU A 108 -12.87 -12.33 -8.35
N ARG A 109 -12.73 -13.05 -9.46
CA ARG A 109 -12.11 -14.37 -9.47
C ARG A 109 -11.14 -14.50 -10.64
N ASP A 110 -9.88 -14.83 -10.33
CA ASP A 110 -8.81 -15.03 -11.30
C ASP A 110 -8.75 -13.96 -12.40
N ARG A 111 -8.88 -12.71 -11.99
CA ARG A 111 -8.94 -11.57 -12.91
C ARG A 111 -7.57 -10.96 -13.10
N THR A 112 -7.26 -10.56 -14.35
CA THR A 112 -6.12 -9.69 -14.62
C THR A 112 -6.57 -8.24 -14.57
N VAL A 113 -5.85 -7.44 -13.79
CA VAL A 113 -6.11 -6.00 -13.65
C VAL A 113 -4.89 -5.24 -14.17
N TYR A 114 -5.09 -4.37 -15.16
CA TYR A 114 -4.00 -3.65 -15.79
C TYR A 114 -3.81 -2.27 -15.18
N LEU A 115 -2.55 -1.82 -15.21
CA LEU A 115 -2.21 -0.44 -14.87
C LEU A 115 -3.05 0.50 -15.77
N GLY A 116 -3.70 1.49 -15.15
CA GLY A 116 -4.58 2.41 -15.87
C GLY A 116 -6.05 2.04 -15.81
N GLU A 117 -6.40 0.82 -15.39
CA GLU A 117 -7.79 0.45 -15.18
C GLU A 117 -8.30 0.91 -13.81
N SER A 118 -9.57 1.31 -13.74
CA SER A 118 -10.23 1.69 -12.49
C SER A 118 -11.12 0.59 -11.92
N LEU A 119 -10.99 -0.62 -12.40
CA LEU A 119 -11.87 -1.75 -12.06
C LEU A 119 -11.99 -2.00 -10.55
N CYS A 120 -10.89 -1.87 -9.83
CA CYS A 120 -10.82 -2.18 -8.40
C CYS A 120 -10.81 -0.91 -7.51
N VAL A 121 -11.34 0.19 -8.00
CA VAL A 121 -11.43 1.44 -7.24
C VAL A 121 -12.80 1.53 -6.57
N SER A 122 -12.81 1.93 -5.29
CA SER A 122 -14.01 2.15 -4.49
C SER A 122 -14.88 0.90 -4.26
N ASN A 123 -14.24 -0.23 -4.04
CA ASN A 123 -14.93 -1.41 -3.54
C ASN A 123 -15.30 -1.21 -2.06
N GLU A 124 -16.08 -2.12 -1.51
CA GLU A 124 -16.54 -2.09 -0.12
C GLU A 124 -16.54 -3.52 0.42
N LEU A 125 -16.44 -3.68 1.74
CA LEU A 125 -16.67 -4.98 2.34
C LEU A 125 -18.16 -5.34 2.22
N ALA A 126 -18.44 -6.60 1.88
CA ALA A 126 -19.80 -7.13 1.88
C ALA A 126 -20.21 -7.66 3.27
N GLY A 127 -19.23 -7.95 4.12
CA GLY A 127 -19.44 -8.46 5.47
C GLY A 127 -18.30 -8.03 6.39
N ALA A 128 -17.94 -8.88 7.33
CA ALA A 128 -16.94 -8.55 8.34
C ALA A 128 -15.50 -8.58 7.84
N GLU A 129 -15.23 -9.30 6.74
CA GLU A 129 -13.87 -9.57 6.27
C GLU A 129 -13.83 -9.64 4.76
N GLY A 130 -12.77 -9.10 4.18
CA GLY A 130 -12.44 -9.24 2.77
C GLY A 130 -11.06 -9.86 2.59
N LYS A 131 -10.94 -10.80 1.66
CA LYS A 131 -9.67 -11.44 1.31
C LYS A 131 -9.26 -11.05 -0.09
N ILE A 132 -8.00 -10.68 -0.23
CA ILE A 132 -7.38 -10.30 -1.49
C ILE A 132 -6.26 -11.28 -1.78
N ARG A 133 -6.25 -11.86 -2.98
CA ARG A 133 -5.15 -12.68 -3.47
C ARG A 133 -4.69 -12.15 -4.81
N ILE A 134 -3.37 -12.13 -5.00
CA ILE A 134 -2.72 -11.70 -6.23
C ILE A 134 -1.66 -12.75 -6.56
N ARG A 135 -1.80 -13.44 -7.70
CA ARG A 135 -0.82 -14.45 -8.10
C ARG A 135 0.50 -13.82 -8.55
N GLU A 136 0.43 -12.73 -9.32
CA GLU A 136 1.60 -11.99 -9.78
C GLU A 136 1.31 -10.49 -9.77
N GLY A 137 2.28 -9.69 -9.34
CA GLY A 137 2.20 -8.25 -9.35
C GLY A 137 2.18 -7.63 -7.97
N ILE A 138 2.35 -6.33 -7.96
CA ILE A 138 2.38 -5.50 -6.75
C ILE A 138 1.28 -4.45 -6.85
N ALA A 139 0.56 -4.25 -5.78
CA ALA A 139 -0.55 -3.30 -5.73
C ALA A 139 -0.48 -2.38 -4.51
N LEU A 140 -1.12 -1.23 -4.64
CA LEU A 140 -1.49 -0.42 -3.49
C LEU A 140 -2.86 -0.87 -3.00
N LEU A 141 -2.97 -1.04 -1.70
CA LEU A 141 -4.24 -1.24 -1.03
C LEU A 141 -4.56 0.03 -0.26
N ILE A 142 -5.61 0.70 -0.68
CA ILE A 142 -6.01 1.99 -0.12
C ILE A 142 -7.38 1.84 0.53
N GLU A 143 -7.44 2.15 1.81
CA GLU A 143 -8.68 2.25 2.56
C GLU A 143 -8.96 3.74 2.75
N SER A 144 -10.12 4.20 2.28
CA SER A 144 -10.43 5.62 2.27
C SER A 144 -11.86 5.92 2.69
N LYS A 145 -12.08 7.16 3.08
CA LYS A 145 -13.39 7.70 3.44
C LYS A 145 -13.53 9.14 2.96
N ASP A 146 -14.74 9.57 2.79
CA ASP A 146 -15.08 10.94 2.42
C ASP A 146 -14.77 11.95 3.54
#